data_9ade409eb1f4616b1d76c2f3e3deaa9d
#
_entry.id   9ade409eb1f4616b1d76c2f3e3deaa9d
#
_cell.length_a   1.000
_cell.length_b   1.000
_cell.length_c   1.000
_cell.angle_alpha   90.00
_cell.angle_beta   90.00
_cell.angle_gamma   90.00
#
_symmetry.space_group_name_H-M   'P 1'
#
loop_
_entity.id
_entity.type
_entity.pdbx_description
1 polymer ?
#
loop_
_entity_poly.entity_id
_entity_poly.type
_entity_poly.pdbx_seq_one_letter_code
_entity_poly.pdbx_strand_id
1 'polypeptide(L)'
;LVDSIGKKISVVKDVVKQLGLKNVEPQQVRAENLMSRKYHFIVSRAVTQMEKFYPWVKGRFRKEDVHDEFQNGILYLKGGDVDEELEALHLNYVCYHLEDYFREPFFETKKVVYIPFEGKR
;
A
#
# COMPACT_ATOMS: atom_id res chain seq x y z
N LEU A 1 2.18 -8.92 5.79
CA LEU A 1 3.06 -7.76 5.96
C LEU A 1 4.49 -8.17 5.61
N VAL A 2 5.13 -7.41 4.75
CA VAL A 2 6.46 -7.78 4.25
C VAL A 2 7.47 -6.64 4.42
N ASP A 3 8.71 -7.01 4.66
CA ASP A 3 9.86 -6.11 4.66
C ASP A 3 11.11 -6.94 4.34
N SER A 4 12.07 -6.34 3.67
CA SER A 4 13.34 -7.01 3.36
C SER A 4 14.32 -7.01 4.55
N ILE A 5 14.11 -6.15 5.54
CA ILE A 5 15.01 -5.97 6.68
C ILE A 5 14.60 -6.87 7.84
N GLY A 6 15.46 -7.83 8.19
CA GLY A 6 15.18 -8.81 9.23
C GLY A 6 14.87 -8.21 10.60
N LYS A 7 15.54 -7.15 11.01
CA LYS A 7 15.26 -6.47 12.28
C LYS A 7 13.86 -5.92 12.37
N LYS A 8 13.36 -5.34 11.26
CA LYS A 8 12.00 -4.81 11.19
C LYS A 8 10.97 -5.93 11.28
N ILE A 9 11.19 -7.03 10.58
CA ILE A 9 10.31 -8.20 10.64
C ILE A 9 10.32 -8.84 12.02
N SER A 10 11.47 -8.89 12.71
CA SER A 10 11.55 -9.39 14.07
C SER A 10 10.68 -8.57 15.03
N VAL A 11 10.68 -7.25 14.89
CA VAL A 11 9.79 -6.38 15.68
C VAL A 11 8.32 -6.66 15.36
N VAL A 12 7.97 -6.81 14.09
CA VAL A 12 6.60 -7.14 13.69
C VAL A 12 6.16 -8.48 14.28
N LYS A 13 7.01 -9.51 14.21
CA LYS A 13 6.71 -10.82 14.80
C LYS A 13 6.48 -10.72 16.30
N ASP A 14 7.28 -9.93 16.99
CA ASP A 14 7.13 -9.73 18.42
C ASP A 14 5.81 -9.03 18.76
N VAL A 15 5.47 -7.97 18.04
CA VAL A 15 4.20 -7.25 18.23
C VAL A 15 3.01 -8.17 17.95
N VAL A 16 3.05 -8.94 16.87
CA VAL A 16 2.00 -9.91 16.54
C VAL A 16 1.80 -10.90 17.67
N LYS A 17 2.89 -11.41 18.22
CA LYS A 17 2.86 -12.35 19.35
C LYS A 17 2.31 -11.71 20.62
N GLN A 18 2.80 -10.53 20.97
CA GLN A 18 2.39 -9.81 22.17
C GLN A 18 0.89 -9.46 22.17
N LEU A 19 0.37 -9.09 21.00
CA LEU A 19 -1.03 -8.74 20.83
C LEU A 19 -1.93 -9.95 20.53
N GLY A 20 -1.35 -11.14 20.36
CA GLY A 20 -2.11 -12.34 20.04
C GLY A 20 -2.83 -12.29 18.70
N LEU A 21 -2.26 -11.60 17.70
CA LEU A 21 -2.89 -11.47 16.40
C LEU A 21 -2.78 -12.77 15.61
N LYS A 22 -3.91 -13.23 15.09
CA LYS A 22 -3.99 -14.49 14.32
C LYS A 22 -4.13 -14.28 12.82
N ASN A 23 -4.45 -13.07 12.40
CA ASN A 23 -4.72 -12.70 11.00
C ASN A 23 -3.60 -11.90 10.36
N VAL A 24 -2.41 -11.92 10.94
CA VAL A 24 -1.23 -11.24 10.41
C VAL A 24 -0.12 -12.24 10.16
N GLU A 25 0.46 -12.19 8.97
CA GLU A 25 1.56 -13.05 8.55
C GLU A 25 2.76 -12.18 8.17
N PRO A 26 3.75 -12.01 9.06
CA PRO A 26 4.97 -11.27 8.73
C PRO A 26 5.92 -12.13 7.91
N GLN A 27 6.53 -11.55 6.87
CA GLN A 27 7.50 -12.24 6.02
C GLN A 27 8.70 -11.35 5.74
N GLN A 28 9.90 -11.89 5.94
CA GLN A 28 11.13 -11.22 5.51
C GLN A 28 11.36 -11.53 4.02
N VAL A 29 10.86 -10.65 3.17
CA VAL A 29 10.99 -10.81 1.72
C VAL A 29 10.86 -9.44 1.05
N ARG A 30 11.53 -9.27 -0.08
CA ARG A 30 11.31 -8.09 -0.93
C ARG A 30 9.96 -8.19 -1.61
N ALA A 31 9.26 -7.05 -1.73
CA ALA A 31 7.93 -7.03 -2.34
C ALA A 31 7.93 -7.60 -3.76
N GLU A 32 8.96 -7.30 -4.55
CA GLU A 32 9.10 -7.81 -5.91
C GLU A 32 9.29 -9.33 -5.99
N ASN A 33 9.68 -9.95 -4.88
CA ASN A 33 9.90 -11.39 -4.78
C ASN A 33 8.72 -12.14 -4.17
N LEU A 34 7.62 -11.47 -3.86
CA LEU A 34 6.39 -12.14 -3.45
C LEU A 34 5.86 -12.99 -4.59
N MET A 35 5.80 -14.29 -4.36
CA MET A 35 5.43 -15.26 -5.39
C MET A 35 3.94 -15.63 -5.30
N SER A 36 3.27 -15.66 -6.44
CA SER A 36 1.95 -16.26 -6.67
C SER A 36 0.75 -15.83 -5.81
N ARG A 37 0.92 -15.10 -4.75
CA ARG A 37 -0.21 -14.60 -3.96
C ARG A 37 -0.83 -13.36 -4.59
N LYS A 38 -2.17 -13.30 -4.51
CA LYS A 38 -2.94 -12.13 -4.93
C LYS A 38 -3.72 -11.57 -3.75
N TYR A 39 -3.88 -10.25 -3.76
CA TYR A 39 -4.46 -9.50 -2.65
C TYR A 39 -5.60 -8.62 -3.13
N HIS A 40 -6.51 -8.29 -2.24
CA HIS A 40 -7.55 -7.32 -2.52
C HIS A 40 -6.99 -5.89 -2.47
N PHE A 41 -6.23 -5.59 -1.44
CA PHE A 41 -5.59 -4.28 -1.29
C PHE A 41 -4.13 -4.43 -0.94
N ILE A 42 -3.33 -3.51 -1.42
CA ILE A 42 -1.92 -3.40 -1.07
C ILE A 42 -1.71 -2.02 -0.45
N VAL A 43 -1.24 -2.00 0.78
CA VAL A 43 -0.97 -0.77 1.52
C VAL A 43 0.54 -0.58 1.57
N SER A 44 1.00 0.60 1.20
CA SER A 44 2.42 0.94 1.26
C SER A 44 2.63 2.32 1.84
N ARG A 45 3.74 2.48 2.53
CA ARG A 45 4.18 3.76 3.07
C ARG A 45 5.61 4.04 2.62
N ALA A 46 5.76 5.05 1.76
CA ALA A 46 7.05 5.65 1.41
C ALA A 46 8.22 4.67 1.17
N VAL A 47 7.97 3.56 0.49
CA VAL A 47 9.02 2.57 0.19
C VAL A 47 9.93 3.10 -0.90
N THR A 48 9.36 3.64 -1.96
CA THR A 48 10.06 4.21 -3.11
C THR A 48 9.08 5.02 -3.96
N GLN A 49 9.54 5.56 -5.07
CA GLN A 49 8.64 6.22 -6.02
C GLN A 49 7.69 5.22 -6.67
N MET A 50 6.49 5.66 -7.00
CA MET A 50 5.44 4.80 -7.54
C MET A 50 5.86 4.15 -8.87
N GLU A 51 6.66 4.81 -9.69
CA GLU A 51 7.16 4.23 -10.94
C GLU A 51 7.99 2.96 -10.72
N LYS A 52 8.66 2.85 -9.56
CA LYS A 52 9.41 1.66 -9.17
C LYS A 52 8.55 0.64 -8.43
N PHE A 53 7.63 1.11 -7.62
CA PHE A 53 6.79 0.26 -6.80
C PHE A 53 5.68 -0.42 -7.59
N TYR A 54 5.04 0.32 -8.49
CA TYR A 54 3.89 -0.19 -9.24
C TYR A 54 4.18 -1.49 -10.01
N PRO A 55 5.32 -1.62 -10.72
CA PRO A 55 5.65 -2.88 -11.39
C PRO A 55 5.75 -4.08 -10.46
N TRP A 56 6.13 -3.86 -9.20
CA TRP A 56 6.25 -4.95 -8.22
C TRP A 56 4.90 -5.54 -7.84
N VAL A 57 3.85 -4.74 -7.88
CA VAL A 57 2.56 -5.11 -7.30
C VAL A 57 1.42 -5.21 -8.32
N LYS A 58 1.58 -4.69 -9.52
CA LYS A 58 0.51 -4.62 -10.52
C LYS A 58 -0.14 -5.97 -10.87
N GLY A 59 0.60 -7.06 -10.76
CA GLY A 59 0.10 -8.42 -11.02
C GLY A 59 -0.42 -9.15 -9.78
N ARG A 60 -0.54 -8.47 -8.64
CA ARG A 60 -0.82 -9.09 -7.36
C ARG A 60 -2.23 -8.84 -6.83
N PHE A 61 -3.14 -8.41 -7.68
CA PHE A 61 -4.51 -8.11 -7.27
C PHE A 61 -5.49 -9.21 -7.64
N ARG A 62 -6.40 -9.49 -6.74
CA ARG A 62 -7.58 -10.31 -7.04
C ARG A 62 -8.55 -9.50 -7.88
N LYS A 63 -9.27 -10.19 -8.76
CA LYS A 63 -10.23 -9.53 -9.66
C LYS A 63 -11.54 -9.19 -8.97
N GLU A 64 -11.95 -10.00 -8.01
CA GLU A 64 -13.22 -9.82 -7.30
C GLU A 64 -13.07 -8.76 -6.21
N ASP A 65 -13.86 -7.72 -6.29
CA ASP A 65 -13.88 -6.67 -5.28
C ASP A 65 -14.58 -7.19 -4.01
N VAL A 66 -14.03 -6.79 -2.85
CA VAL A 66 -14.60 -7.16 -1.54
C VAL A 66 -15.32 -6.00 -0.86
N HIS A 67 -15.19 -4.81 -1.41
CA HIS A 67 -15.82 -3.61 -0.86
C HIS A 67 -16.79 -3.01 -1.88
N ASP A 68 -17.95 -2.58 -1.41
CA ASP A 68 -19.01 -2.07 -2.29
C ASP A 68 -18.64 -0.75 -2.98
N GLU A 69 -17.86 0.09 -2.32
CA GLU A 69 -17.52 1.42 -2.81
C GLU A 69 -16.14 1.49 -3.47
N PHE A 70 -15.24 0.58 -3.12
CA PHE A 70 -13.85 0.62 -3.59
C PHE A 70 -13.48 -0.66 -4.33
N GLN A 71 -13.01 -0.51 -5.54
CA GLN A 71 -12.32 -1.57 -6.24
C GLN A 71 -11.03 -1.93 -5.52
N ASN A 72 -10.60 -3.19 -5.66
CA ASN A 72 -9.29 -3.60 -5.18
C ASN A 72 -8.21 -2.68 -5.76
N GLY A 73 -7.20 -2.40 -5.00
CA GLY A 73 -6.16 -1.50 -5.46
C GLY A 73 -5.11 -1.18 -4.41
N ILE A 74 -4.36 -0.14 -4.67
CA ILE A 74 -3.27 0.32 -3.83
C ILE A 74 -3.75 1.48 -2.96
N LEU A 75 -3.41 1.41 -1.68
CA LEU A 75 -3.52 2.53 -0.75
C LEU A 75 -2.10 2.97 -0.38
N TYR A 76 -1.69 4.10 -0.90
CA TYR A 76 -0.33 4.60 -0.80
C TYR A 76 -0.28 5.82 0.11
N LEU A 77 0.42 5.70 1.24
CA LEU A 77 0.57 6.80 2.20
C LEU A 77 1.79 7.63 1.82
N LYS A 78 1.56 8.89 1.50
CA LYS A 78 2.59 9.79 0.99
C LYS A 78 2.48 11.18 1.60
N GLY A 79 3.62 11.86 1.75
CA GLY A 79 3.68 13.28 2.06
C GLY A 79 4.06 14.08 0.81
N GLY A 80 3.65 15.35 0.78
CA GLY A 80 3.98 16.26 -0.31
C GLY A 80 3.18 16.04 -1.59
N ASP A 81 3.69 16.53 -2.70
CA ASP A 81 3.04 16.44 -4.00
C ASP A 81 3.38 15.12 -4.68
N VAL A 82 2.35 14.43 -5.17
CA VAL A 82 2.49 13.13 -5.85
C VAL A 82 1.96 13.16 -7.28
N ASP A 83 1.40 14.26 -7.73
CA ASP A 83 0.72 14.34 -9.01
C ASP A 83 1.66 14.02 -10.17
N GLU A 84 2.84 14.63 -10.20
CA GLU A 84 3.82 14.40 -11.24
C GLU A 84 4.24 12.92 -11.31
N GLU A 85 4.48 12.32 -10.16
CA GLU A 85 4.86 10.91 -10.03
C GLU A 85 3.78 9.97 -10.59
N LEU A 86 2.52 10.26 -10.29
CA LEU A 86 1.40 9.42 -10.69
C LEU A 86 0.98 9.65 -12.13
N GLU A 87 1.01 10.88 -12.60
CA GLU A 87 0.66 11.22 -13.98
C GLU A 87 1.65 10.61 -14.99
N ALA A 88 2.91 10.52 -14.61
CA ALA A 88 3.94 9.87 -15.43
C ALA A 88 3.63 8.40 -15.72
N LEU A 89 2.86 7.75 -14.87
CA LEU A 89 2.44 6.36 -15.03
C LEU A 89 1.09 6.21 -15.75
N HIS A 90 0.42 7.30 -16.04
CA HIS A 90 -0.92 7.30 -16.65
C HIS A 90 -1.93 6.45 -15.88
N LEU A 91 -1.81 6.45 -14.54
CA LEU A 91 -2.71 5.72 -13.66
C LEU A 91 -3.86 6.61 -13.21
N ASN A 92 -5.03 6.00 -13.07
CA ASN A 92 -6.13 6.66 -12.37
C ASN A 92 -5.85 6.62 -10.86
N TYR A 93 -6.09 7.73 -10.18
CA TYR A 93 -5.88 7.81 -8.74
C TYR A 93 -6.78 8.85 -8.10
N VAL A 94 -7.01 8.69 -6.80
CA VAL A 94 -7.72 9.65 -5.97
C VAL A 94 -6.86 9.97 -4.76
N CYS A 95 -6.68 11.26 -4.46
CA CYS A 95 -5.97 11.71 -3.27
C CYS A 95 -6.95 12.06 -2.16
N TYR A 96 -6.75 11.47 -1.00
CA TYR A 96 -7.48 11.82 0.22
C TYR A 96 -6.53 12.57 1.13
N HIS A 97 -6.80 13.86 1.37
CA HIS A 97 -5.96 14.69 2.22
C HIS A 97 -6.26 14.40 3.68
N LEU A 98 -5.24 13.99 4.43
CA LEU A 98 -5.44 13.59 5.83
C LEU A 98 -5.79 14.74 6.75
N GLU A 99 -5.45 15.98 6.39
CA GLU A 99 -5.88 17.18 7.12
C GLU A 99 -7.41 17.34 7.18
N ASP A 100 -8.13 16.73 6.24
CA ASP A 100 -9.60 16.73 6.24
C ASP A 100 -10.19 15.80 7.30
N TYR A 101 -9.39 14.88 7.84
CA TYR A 101 -9.81 13.86 8.81
C TYR A 101 -9.14 14.01 10.16
N PHE A 102 -7.95 14.61 10.23
CA PHE A 102 -7.14 14.74 11.43
C PHE A 102 -6.72 16.19 11.63
N ARG A 103 -6.69 16.64 12.89
CA ARG A 103 -6.41 18.04 13.23
C ARG A 103 -4.93 18.35 13.48
N GLU A 104 -4.13 17.34 13.78
CA GLU A 104 -2.72 17.50 14.09
C GLU A 104 -1.96 18.10 12.91
N PRO A 105 -1.08 19.10 13.12
CA PRO A 105 -0.32 19.72 12.04
C PRO A 105 0.51 18.73 11.20
N PHE A 106 0.87 17.60 11.78
CA PHE A 106 1.58 16.52 11.08
C PHE A 106 0.86 16.10 9.80
N PHE A 107 -0.48 16.15 9.79
CA PHE A 107 -1.27 15.64 8.66
C PHE A 107 -1.51 16.67 7.56
N GLU A 108 -1.07 17.94 7.72
CA GLU A 108 -1.31 18.99 6.73
C GLU A 108 -0.74 18.67 5.35
N THR A 109 0.39 17.95 5.30
CA THR A 109 1.05 17.55 4.06
C THR A 109 0.88 16.07 3.73
N LYS A 110 0.09 15.34 4.52
CA LYS A 110 -0.04 13.90 4.37
C LYS A 110 -1.31 13.55 3.61
N LYS A 111 -1.23 12.50 2.81
CA LYS A 111 -2.36 12.02 2.02
C LYS A 111 -2.31 10.51 1.86
N VAL A 112 -3.48 9.94 1.62
CA VAL A 112 -3.62 8.58 1.13
C VAL A 112 -3.97 8.68 -0.35
N VAL A 113 -3.16 8.05 -1.18
CA VAL A 113 -3.41 7.94 -2.61
C VAL A 113 -4.02 6.57 -2.88
N TYR A 114 -5.23 6.57 -3.43
CA TYR A 114 -5.90 5.35 -3.83
C TYR A 114 -5.71 5.16 -5.34
N ILE A 115 -5.14 4.03 -5.73
CA ILE A 115 -4.95 3.65 -7.13
C ILE A 115 -5.75 2.38 -7.37
N PRO A 116 -6.92 2.48 -8.05
CA PRO A 116 -7.73 1.29 -8.31
C PRO A 116 -7.00 0.34 -9.24
N PHE A 117 -7.14 -0.95 -8.94
CA PHE A 117 -6.69 -1.98 -9.86
C PHE A 117 -7.67 -2.06 -11.01
N GLU A 118 -7.25 -1.64 -12.17
CA GLU A 118 -8.12 -1.60 -13.33
C GLU A 118 -8.34 -2.97 -13.97
N GLY A 119 -7.53 -3.94 -13.63
CA GLY A 119 -7.66 -5.27 -14.19
C GLY A 119 -7.56 -5.27 -15.71
N LYS A 120 -7.87 -6.39 -16.29
CA LYS A 120 -8.13 -6.43 -17.74
C LYS A 120 -9.59 -6.02 -17.97
N ARG A 121 -9.72 -4.87 -18.47
CA ARG A 121 -10.99 -4.43 -19.04
C ARG A 121 -11.05 -4.79 -20.51
#